data_50564ab30285a115035cde9b4f6fe3c0
#
_entry.id   50564ab30285a115035cde9b4f6fe3c0
#
_cell.length_a   1.000
_cell.length_b   1.000
_cell.length_c   1.000
_cell.angle_alpha   90.00
_cell.angle_beta   90.00
_cell.angle_gamma   90.00
#
_symmetry.space_group_name_H-M   'P 1'
#
loop_
_entity.id
_entity.type
_entity.pdbx_description
1 polymer ?
#
loop_
_entity_poly.entity_id
_entity_poly.type
_entity_poly.pdbx_seq_one_letter_code
_entity_poly.pdbx_strand_id
1 'polypeptide(L)'
;GISEEASLNNCQTRVAVVTEREEENGILPLGLNENIDAIFCIKMLPPEYMQKLVNLGYRIFQLDHYCGIEQRPMGDIVRVDGVQPVSLLTSHLIGQGMTRIGFLSEHSSTYESMHDRYVGFLAAMEQAGIPLDEELVRPNMESDHFYYPENFDKIVASYDTLPEANVCGND
;
A
#
# COMPACT_ATOMS: atom_id res chain seq x y z
N GLY A 1 -0.31 -18.71 -4.89
CA GLY A 1 0.30 -17.76 -3.93
C GLY A 1 1.55 -18.31 -3.27
N ILE A 2 2.13 -17.58 -2.27
CA ILE A 2 3.40 -17.97 -1.62
C ILE A 2 3.40 -19.41 -1.12
N SER A 3 2.32 -19.85 -0.44
CA SER A 3 2.22 -21.22 0.09
C SER A 3 2.18 -22.30 -1.00
N GLU A 4 1.55 -22.01 -2.11
CA GLU A 4 1.47 -22.92 -3.26
C GLU A 4 2.85 -23.08 -3.91
N GLU A 5 3.50 -21.95 -4.18
CA GLU A 5 4.85 -21.93 -4.76
C GLU A 5 5.89 -22.59 -3.84
N ALA A 6 5.79 -22.33 -2.55
CA ALA A 6 6.64 -22.98 -1.55
C ALA A 6 6.46 -24.50 -1.57
N SER A 7 5.21 -25.01 -1.65
CA SER A 7 4.93 -26.43 -1.72
C SER A 7 5.52 -27.09 -2.99
N LEU A 8 5.44 -26.40 -4.12
CA LEU A 8 6.05 -26.88 -5.38
C LEU A 8 7.58 -27.01 -5.30
N ASN A 9 8.20 -26.24 -4.42
CA ASN A 9 9.65 -26.24 -4.16
C ASN A 9 10.04 -27.00 -2.89
N ASN A 10 9.21 -27.91 -2.40
CA ASN A 10 9.42 -28.71 -1.19
C ASN A 10 9.66 -27.88 0.08
N CYS A 11 9.13 -26.66 0.13
CA CYS A 11 9.14 -25.81 1.29
C CYS A 11 7.81 -25.87 2.04
N GLN A 12 7.84 -25.75 3.34
CA GLN A 12 6.65 -25.64 4.19
C GLN A 12 6.42 -24.18 4.57
N THR A 13 5.16 -23.73 4.52
CA THR A 13 4.77 -22.42 5.01
C THR A 13 4.02 -22.54 6.32
N ARG A 14 4.31 -21.61 7.22
CA ARG A 14 3.58 -21.43 8.48
C ARG A 14 3.11 -19.97 8.52
N VAL A 15 1.84 -19.75 8.82
CA VAL A 15 1.30 -18.41 9.02
C VAL A 15 1.32 -18.10 10.51
N ALA A 16 1.89 -16.96 10.86
CA ALA A 16 1.84 -16.38 12.19
C ALA A 16 1.13 -15.03 12.11
N VAL A 17 0.12 -14.83 12.94
CA VAL A 17 -0.58 -13.56 13.07
C VAL A 17 -0.01 -12.85 14.29
N VAL A 18 0.39 -11.60 14.11
CA VAL A 18 0.86 -10.72 15.18
C VAL A 18 -0.25 -9.71 15.46
N THR A 19 -0.68 -9.63 16.70
CA THR A 19 -1.68 -8.65 17.15
C THR A 19 -1.01 -7.31 17.44
N GLU A 20 -1.76 -6.21 17.40
CA GLU A 20 -1.26 -4.87 17.75
C GLU A 20 -0.58 -4.86 19.12
N ARG A 21 -1.18 -5.54 20.12
CA ARG A 21 -0.60 -5.67 21.45
C ARG A 21 0.76 -6.40 21.46
N GLU A 22 0.93 -7.39 20.60
CA GLU A 22 2.22 -8.10 20.47
C GLU A 22 3.24 -7.23 19.75
N GLU A 23 2.82 -6.48 18.73
CA GLU A 23 3.66 -5.49 18.06
C GLU A 23 4.18 -4.44 19.04
N GLU A 24 3.28 -3.79 19.79
CA GLU A 24 3.61 -2.74 20.77
C GLU A 24 4.55 -3.23 21.88
N ASN A 25 4.35 -4.45 22.35
CA ASN A 25 5.19 -5.04 23.39
C ASN A 25 6.41 -5.78 22.84
N GLY A 26 6.57 -5.82 21.52
CA GLY A 26 7.66 -6.52 20.85
C GLY A 26 7.67 -8.02 21.14
N ILE A 27 6.50 -8.63 21.30
CA ILE A 27 6.33 -10.07 21.53
C ILE A 27 6.36 -10.77 20.19
N LEU A 28 7.31 -11.69 20.01
CA LEU A 28 7.42 -12.46 18.78
C LEU A 28 6.43 -13.64 18.79
N PRO A 29 5.88 -14.02 17.61
CA PRO A 29 4.98 -15.16 17.51
C PRO A 29 5.64 -16.45 17.97
N LEU A 30 4.83 -17.34 18.54
CA LEU A 30 5.29 -18.67 18.92
C LEU A 30 5.77 -19.45 17.71
N GLY A 31 6.89 -20.15 17.84
CA GLY A 31 7.46 -20.99 16.80
C GLY A 31 8.45 -20.31 15.86
N LEU A 32 8.78 -19.03 16.05
CA LEU A 32 9.88 -18.39 15.32
C LEU A 32 11.26 -18.93 15.67
N ASN A 33 11.38 -19.73 16.74
CA ASN A 33 12.67 -20.32 17.16
C ASN A 33 12.95 -21.69 16.53
N GLU A 34 12.12 -22.15 15.60
CA GLU A 34 12.18 -23.50 15.03
C GLU A 34 12.48 -23.41 13.54
N ASN A 35 13.68 -23.80 13.11
CA ASN A 35 14.09 -24.08 11.72
C ASN A 35 13.33 -23.29 10.63
N ILE A 36 13.39 -21.98 10.70
CA ILE A 36 12.79 -21.08 9.73
C ILE A 36 13.90 -20.53 8.85
N ASP A 37 13.77 -20.72 7.54
CA ASP A 37 14.76 -20.23 6.58
C ASP A 37 14.51 -18.76 6.20
N ALA A 38 13.24 -18.34 6.16
CA ALA A 38 12.86 -16.99 5.77
C ALA A 38 11.50 -16.57 6.37
N ILE A 39 11.32 -15.27 6.56
CA ILE A 39 10.09 -14.64 7.03
C ILE A 39 9.56 -13.70 5.95
N PHE A 40 8.29 -13.84 5.60
CA PHE A 40 7.56 -12.91 4.73
C PHE A 40 6.63 -12.04 5.57
N CYS A 41 6.91 -10.75 5.65
CA CYS A 41 6.08 -9.77 6.34
C CYS A 41 5.08 -9.17 5.35
N ILE A 42 3.78 -9.32 5.62
CA ILE A 42 2.68 -8.89 4.71
C ILE A 42 2.11 -7.52 5.13
N LYS A 43 2.53 -6.99 6.28
CA LYS A 43 2.14 -5.69 6.82
C LYS A 43 3.40 -4.91 7.19
N MET A 44 3.30 -3.58 7.16
CA MET A 44 4.33 -2.75 7.77
C MET A 44 4.37 -3.02 9.28
N LEU A 45 5.52 -3.44 9.76
CA LEU A 45 5.78 -3.66 11.18
C LEU A 45 6.59 -2.47 11.74
N PRO A 46 6.41 -2.11 13.02
CA PRO A 46 7.22 -1.08 13.65
C PRO A 46 8.72 -1.36 13.53
N PRO A 47 9.57 -0.32 13.34
CA PRO A 47 11.00 -0.50 13.14
C PRO A 47 11.68 -1.30 14.26
N GLU A 48 11.28 -1.08 15.52
CA GLU A 48 11.81 -1.82 16.66
C GLU A 48 11.44 -3.31 16.59
N TYR A 49 10.23 -3.62 16.10
CA TYR A 49 9.80 -5.01 15.92
C TYR A 49 10.57 -5.67 14.78
N MET A 50 10.74 -4.98 13.66
CA MET A 50 11.56 -5.44 12.54
C MET A 50 13.00 -5.70 12.97
N GLN A 51 13.60 -4.79 13.76
CA GLN A 51 14.95 -4.97 14.27
C GLN A 51 15.10 -6.23 15.14
N LYS A 52 14.07 -6.60 15.91
CA LYS A 52 14.08 -7.87 16.66
C LYS A 52 14.14 -9.07 15.73
N LEU A 53 13.33 -9.07 14.65
CA LEU A 53 13.36 -10.15 13.66
C LEU A 53 14.72 -10.26 12.96
N VAL A 54 15.31 -9.13 12.57
CA VAL A 54 16.67 -9.08 12.00
C VAL A 54 17.71 -9.63 12.95
N ASN A 55 17.64 -9.26 14.23
CA ASN A 55 18.60 -9.71 15.26
C ASN A 55 18.53 -11.22 15.54
N LEU A 56 17.41 -11.87 15.20
CA LEU A 56 17.29 -13.34 15.26
C LEU A 56 18.03 -14.04 14.11
N GLY A 57 18.52 -13.29 13.12
CA GLY A 57 19.28 -13.82 12.01
C GLY A 57 18.45 -14.42 10.87
N TYR A 58 17.14 -14.19 10.87
CA TYR A 58 16.29 -14.65 9.78
C TYR A 58 16.45 -13.80 8.51
N ARG A 59 16.32 -14.44 7.36
CA ARG A 59 16.14 -13.73 6.09
C ARG A 59 14.73 -13.18 6.01
N ILE A 60 14.60 -11.86 5.84
CA ILE A 60 13.32 -11.16 5.88
C ILE A 60 12.98 -10.63 4.49
N PHE A 61 11.76 -10.92 4.06
CA PHE A 61 11.13 -10.35 2.87
C PHE A 61 9.93 -9.50 3.29
N GLN A 62 9.93 -8.24 2.93
CA GLN A 62 8.83 -7.33 3.17
C GLN A 62 7.98 -7.22 1.90
N LEU A 63 6.67 -7.47 2.02
CA LEU A 63 5.75 -7.47 0.88
C LEU A 63 4.91 -6.19 0.90
N ASP A 64 4.96 -5.43 -0.18
CA ASP A 64 4.17 -4.24 -0.50
C ASP A 64 4.34 -3.06 0.47
N HIS A 65 3.87 -3.16 1.71
CA HIS A 65 4.00 -2.15 2.76
C HIS A 65 5.15 -2.50 3.70
N TYR A 66 6.33 -2.00 3.44
CA TYR A 66 7.53 -2.39 4.18
C TYR A 66 8.07 -1.30 5.10
N CYS A 67 7.91 -0.04 4.73
CA CYS A 67 8.35 1.10 5.54
C CYS A 67 7.64 2.38 5.08
N GLY A 68 7.71 3.41 5.91
CA GLY A 68 7.36 4.77 5.49
C GLY A 68 8.37 5.32 4.48
N ILE A 69 8.00 6.36 3.76
CA ILE A 69 8.81 6.99 2.69
C ILE A 69 10.21 7.38 3.19
N GLU A 70 10.33 7.77 4.45
CA GLU A 70 11.59 8.22 5.06
C GLU A 70 12.40 7.11 5.74
N GLN A 71 11.88 5.89 5.79
CA GLN A 71 12.51 4.77 6.48
C GLN A 71 13.32 3.89 5.54
N ARG A 72 14.45 3.42 6.02
CA ARG A 72 15.23 2.41 5.29
C ARG A 72 14.64 1.03 5.51
N PRO A 73 14.45 0.24 4.44
CA PRO A 73 13.98 -1.13 4.57
C PRO A 73 14.97 -2.02 5.32
N MET A 74 14.43 -2.95 6.10
CA MET A 74 15.19 -3.95 6.83
C MET A 74 14.93 -5.33 6.22
N GLY A 75 15.71 -5.71 5.21
CA GLY A 75 15.56 -6.96 4.46
C GLY A 75 15.30 -6.75 2.98
N ASP A 76 14.99 -7.83 2.28
CA ASP A 76 14.64 -7.79 0.87
C ASP A 76 13.17 -7.30 0.70
N ILE A 77 12.90 -6.53 -0.35
CA ILE A 77 11.58 -5.98 -0.63
C ILE A 77 11.03 -6.61 -1.90
N VAL A 78 9.77 -7.02 -1.83
CA VAL A 78 8.96 -7.41 -2.99
C VAL A 78 7.75 -6.50 -3.04
N ARG A 79 7.65 -5.65 -4.05
CA ARG A 79 6.53 -4.73 -4.22
C ARG A 79 6.00 -4.73 -5.65
N VAL A 80 4.74 -4.34 -5.76
CA VAL A 80 4.11 -4.08 -7.06
C VAL A 80 4.50 -2.68 -7.52
N ASP A 81 4.78 -2.52 -8.80
CA ASP A 81 4.90 -1.19 -9.41
C ASP A 81 3.55 -0.46 -9.31
N GLY A 82 3.51 0.61 -8.54
CA GLY A 82 2.31 1.43 -8.38
C GLY A 82 2.21 2.55 -9.42
N VAL A 83 3.33 3.02 -9.95
CA VAL A 83 3.39 4.18 -10.85
C VAL A 83 2.80 3.85 -12.22
N GLN A 84 3.34 2.85 -12.89
CA GLN A 84 2.96 2.56 -14.28
C GLN A 84 1.50 2.14 -14.43
N PRO A 85 0.93 1.19 -13.64
CA PRO A 85 -0.46 0.79 -13.77
C PRO A 85 -1.45 1.93 -13.55
N VAL A 86 -1.21 2.79 -12.55
CA VAL A 86 -2.09 3.92 -12.27
C VAL A 86 -1.97 5.00 -13.34
N SER A 87 -0.77 5.25 -13.86
CA SER A 87 -0.58 6.16 -15.01
C SER A 87 -1.33 5.66 -16.25
N LEU A 88 -1.28 4.35 -16.54
CA LEU A 88 -2.02 3.75 -17.66
C LEU A 88 -3.54 3.85 -17.47
N LEU A 89 -4.03 3.56 -16.25
CA LEU A 89 -5.46 3.68 -15.93
C LEU A 89 -5.94 5.11 -16.11
N THR A 90 -5.22 6.08 -15.57
CA THR A 90 -5.56 7.50 -15.67
C THR A 90 -5.52 7.96 -17.15
N SER A 91 -4.48 7.57 -17.89
CA SER A 91 -4.38 7.86 -19.33
C SER A 91 -5.51 7.25 -20.14
N HIS A 92 -6.00 6.07 -19.74
CA HIS A 92 -7.16 5.44 -20.38
C HIS A 92 -8.44 6.27 -20.18
N LEU A 93 -8.70 6.77 -18.96
CA LEU A 93 -9.83 7.65 -18.68
C LEU A 93 -9.74 8.96 -19.49
N ILE A 94 -8.56 9.56 -19.53
CA ILE A 94 -8.30 10.76 -20.36
C ILE A 94 -8.54 10.47 -21.84
N GLY A 95 -8.11 9.32 -22.33
CA GLY A 95 -8.36 8.88 -23.71
C GLY A 95 -9.84 8.69 -24.07
N GLN A 96 -10.70 8.51 -23.07
CA GLN A 96 -12.15 8.50 -23.21
C GLN A 96 -12.80 9.90 -23.18
N GLY A 97 -11.99 10.94 -23.07
CA GLY A 97 -12.41 12.35 -23.09
C GLY A 97 -12.68 12.93 -21.71
N MET A 98 -12.40 12.20 -20.62
CA MET A 98 -12.58 12.72 -19.27
C MET A 98 -11.46 13.68 -18.92
N THR A 99 -11.81 14.82 -18.33
CA THR A 99 -10.87 15.87 -17.91
C THR A 99 -11.00 16.24 -16.44
N ARG A 100 -12.15 15.94 -15.82
CA ARG A 100 -12.38 16.13 -14.39
C ARG A 100 -12.20 14.79 -13.66
N ILE A 101 -10.96 14.40 -13.44
CA ILE A 101 -10.61 13.12 -12.81
C ILE A 101 -10.10 13.38 -11.39
N GLY A 102 -10.73 12.73 -10.40
CA GLY A 102 -10.30 12.76 -9.01
C GLY A 102 -9.29 11.66 -8.68
N PHE A 103 -8.59 11.84 -7.58
CA PHE A 103 -7.76 10.82 -6.96
C PHE A 103 -8.10 10.68 -5.49
N LEU A 104 -8.42 9.45 -5.06
CA LEU A 104 -8.76 9.13 -3.69
C LEU A 104 -7.78 8.09 -3.15
N SER A 105 -7.11 8.38 -2.06
CA SER A 105 -6.22 7.44 -1.39
C SER A 105 -6.05 7.80 0.09
N GLU A 106 -5.58 6.85 0.84
CA GLU A 106 -5.09 7.03 2.20
C GLU A 106 -3.56 7.07 2.20
N HIS A 107 -2.99 7.80 3.14
CA HIS A 107 -1.56 7.71 3.49
C HIS A 107 -0.54 7.84 2.35
N SER A 108 -0.87 8.49 1.22
CA SER A 108 0.09 8.67 0.10
C SER A 108 1.33 9.47 0.47
N SER A 109 1.29 10.26 1.54
CA SER A 109 2.46 10.94 2.09
C SER A 109 3.27 10.08 3.07
N THR A 110 2.77 8.91 3.46
CA THR A 110 3.36 8.08 4.51
C THR A 110 3.90 6.76 3.95
N TYR A 111 3.13 6.10 3.07
CA TYR A 111 3.48 4.79 2.54
C TYR A 111 3.93 4.86 1.09
N GLU A 112 5.09 4.29 0.81
CA GLU A 112 5.71 4.36 -0.51
C GLU A 112 4.82 3.74 -1.61
N SER A 113 4.13 2.63 -1.34
CA SER A 113 3.22 2.01 -2.29
C SER A 113 2.02 2.91 -2.66
N MET A 114 1.49 3.67 -1.70
CA MET A 114 0.42 4.65 -1.96
C MET A 114 0.96 5.90 -2.66
N HIS A 115 2.16 6.32 -2.30
CA HIS A 115 2.86 7.41 -2.96
C HIS A 115 3.10 7.12 -4.44
N ASP A 116 3.60 5.94 -4.78
CA ASP A 116 3.83 5.51 -6.16
C ASP A 116 2.54 5.60 -7.00
N ARG A 117 1.42 5.16 -6.46
CA ARG A 117 0.11 5.26 -7.13
C ARG A 117 -0.30 6.72 -7.38
N TYR A 118 -0.10 7.57 -6.40
CA TYR A 118 -0.36 9.01 -6.54
C TYR A 118 0.57 9.64 -7.59
N VAL A 119 1.85 9.31 -7.59
CA VAL A 119 2.81 9.76 -8.62
C VAL A 119 2.37 9.31 -10.03
N GLY A 120 1.88 8.08 -10.16
CA GLY A 120 1.34 7.57 -11.43
C GLY A 120 0.15 8.38 -11.94
N PHE A 121 -0.77 8.77 -11.06
CA PHE A 121 -1.89 9.65 -11.39
C PHE A 121 -1.40 11.03 -11.85
N LEU A 122 -0.53 11.66 -11.06
CA LEU A 122 0.02 12.98 -11.38
C LEU A 122 0.74 13.00 -12.72
N ALA A 123 1.56 11.99 -12.99
CA ALA A 123 2.31 11.88 -14.24
C ALA A 123 1.39 11.82 -15.48
N ALA A 124 0.27 11.09 -15.39
CA ALA A 124 -0.68 11.01 -16.51
C ALA A 124 -1.43 12.33 -16.74
N MET A 125 -1.85 13.01 -15.66
CA MET A 125 -2.51 14.33 -15.76
C MET A 125 -1.56 15.38 -16.36
N GLU A 126 -0.32 15.42 -15.89
CA GLU A 126 0.71 16.32 -16.41
C GLU A 126 1.03 16.05 -17.89
N GLN A 127 1.21 14.79 -18.26
CA GLN A 127 1.48 14.40 -19.63
C GLN A 127 0.35 14.81 -20.60
N ALA A 128 -0.89 14.79 -20.12
CA ALA A 128 -2.05 15.21 -20.88
C ALA A 128 -2.28 16.74 -20.88
N GLY A 129 -1.53 17.49 -20.08
CA GLY A 129 -1.71 18.93 -19.91
C GLY A 129 -3.01 19.31 -19.20
N ILE A 130 -3.58 18.38 -18.39
CA ILE A 130 -4.81 18.61 -17.64
C ILE A 130 -4.42 19.15 -16.26
N PRO A 131 -4.89 20.36 -15.89
CA PRO A 131 -4.60 20.92 -14.57
C PRO A 131 -5.30 20.09 -13.47
N LEU A 132 -4.62 19.95 -12.34
CA LEU A 132 -5.20 19.30 -11.16
C LEU A 132 -6.27 20.19 -10.53
N ASP A 133 -7.41 19.60 -10.20
CA ASP A 133 -8.43 20.21 -9.37
C ASP A 133 -8.20 19.74 -7.93
N GLU A 134 -7.69 20.63 -7.07
CA GLU A 134 -7.32 20.30 -5.68
C GLU A 134 -8.52 19.79 -4.85
N GLU A 135 -9.74 20.14 -5.21
CA GLU A 135 -10.94 19.64 -4.54
C GLU A 135 -11.20 18.15 -4.85
N LEU A 136 -10.73 17.68 -6.00
CA LEU A 136 -10.89 16.30 -6.45
C LEU A 136 -9.73 15.39 -6.04
N VAL A 137 -8.59 15.96 -5.65
CA VAL A 137 -7.37 15.20 -5.36
C VAL A 137 -7.17 15.08 -3.84
N ARG A 138 -7.44 13.89 -3.31
CA ARG A 138 -7.42 13.59 -1.86
C ARG A 138 -6.49 12.40 -1.58
N PRO A 139 -5.17 12.61 -1.59
CA PRO A 139 -4.19 11.52 -1.50
C PRO A 139 -3.94 11.03 -0.06
N ASN A 140 -4.44 11.72 0.96
CA ASN A 140 -4.15 11.44 2.37
C ASN A 140 -5.44 11.45 3.21
N MET A 141 -6.43 10.67 2.81
CA MET A 141 -7.65 10.50 3.59
C MET A 141 -7.36 9.67 4.84
N GLU A 142 -8.06 9.96 5.93
CA GLU A 142 -7.94 9.16 7.14
C GLU A 142 -8.53 7.76 6.92
N SER A 143 -7.78 6.70 7.24
CA SER A 143 -8.12 5.31 6.95
C SER A 143 -9.43 4.84 7.59
N ASP A 144 -9.76 5.34 8.77
CA ASP A 144 -11.02 5.01 9.47
C ASP A 144 -12.27 5.45 8.70
N HIS A 145 -12.10 6.26 7.67
CA HIS A 145 -13.19 6.83 6.89
C HIS A 145 -13.32 6.24 5.49
N PHE A 146 -12.29 5.58 4.97
CA PHE A 146 -12.26 5.17 3.57
C PHE A 146 -13.07 3.88 3.31
N TYR A 147 -12.99 2.89 4.20
CA TYR A 147 -13.55 1.54 3.96
C TYR A 147 -15.01 1.34 4.36
N TYR A 148 -15.66 2.34 4.97
CA TYR A 148 -17.07 2.23 5.38
C TYR A 148 -18.01 2.88 4.35
N PRO A 149 -19.09 2.19 3.91
CA PRO A 149 -20.03 2.71 2.92
C PRO A 149 -20.61 4.09 3.26
N GLU A 150 -20.93 4.32 4.55
CA GLU A 150 -21.42 5.61 5.04
C GLU A 150 -20.42 6.76 4.90
N ASN A 151 -19.14 6.47 4.79
CA ASN A 151 -18.12 7.48 4.58
C ASN A 151 -17.92 7.78 3.09
N PHE A 152 -18.15 6.80 2.22
CA PHE A 152 -18.21 7.04 0.79
C PHE A 152 -19.32 8.05 0.44
N ASP A 153 -20.51 7.93 1.04
CA ASP A 153 -21.59 8.89 0.85
C ASP A 153 -21.18 10.31 1.27
N LYS A 154 -20.42 10.45 2.36
CA LYS A 154 -19.87 11.74 2.81
C LYS A 154 -18.86 12.31 1.82
N ILE A 155 -18.00 11.46 1.26
CA ILE A 155 -17.03 11.86 0.23
C ILE A 155 -17.77 12.38 -0.99
N VAL A 156 -18.78 11.64 -1.47
CA VAL A 156 -19.61 12.04 -2.62
C VAL A 156 -20.33 13.34 -2.34
N ALA A 157 -20.94 13.48 -1.16
CA ALA A 157 -21.66 14.69 -0.75
C ALA A 157 -20.76 15.93 -0.53
N SER A 158 -19.46 15.73 -0.38
CA SER A 158 -18.49 16.82 -0.17
C SER A 158 -17.98 17.47 -1.47
N TYR A 159 -18.36 16.94 -2.63
CA TYR A 159 -18.04 17.57 -3.90
C TYR A 159 -19.11 18.57 -4.30
N ASP A 160 -18.72 19.79 -4.64
CA ASP A 160 -19.64 20.76 -5.25
C ASP A 160 -20.12 20.29 -6.63
N THR A 161 -19.23 19.68 -7.38
CA THR A 161 -19.54 19.00 -8.65
C THR A 161 -18.77 17.69 -8.70
N LEU A 162 -19.47 16.59 -8.93
CA LEU A 162 -18.85 15.27 -9.01
C LEU A 162 -17.79 15.21 -10.09
N PRO A 163 -16.67 14.53 -9.87
CA PRO A 163 -15.72 14.19 -10.92
C PRO A 163 -16.37 13.25 -11.95
N GLU A 164 -15.87 13.23 -13.16
CA GLU A 164 -16.28 12.30 -14.23
C GLU A 164 -15.80 10.87 -13.91
N ALA A 165 -14.68 10.77 -13.22
CA ALA A 165 -14.13 9.52 -12.68
C ALA A 165 -13.26 9.78 -11.44
N ASN A 166 -13.13 8.77 -10.59
CA ASN A 166 -12.13 8.74 -9.54
C ASN A 166 -11.16 7.57 -9.78
N VAL A 167 -9.88 7.85 -9.67
CA VAL A 167 -8.83 6.84 -9.55
C VAL A 167 -8.60 6.61 -8.06
N CYS A 168 -8.76 5.36 -7.61
CA CYS A 168 -8.53 5.00 -6.22
C CYS A 168 -7.13 4.43 -6.03
N GLY A 169 -6.45 4.85 -4.98
CA GLY A 169 -5.15 4.32 -4.62
C GLY A 169 -5.21 2.87 -4.14
N ASN A 170 -6.38 2.43 -3.64
CA ASN A 170 -6.66 1.06 -3.23
C ASN A 170 -8.12 0.71 -3.52
N ASP A 171 -8.47 -0.57 -3.52
CA ASP A 171 -9.82 -1.12 -3.71
C ASP A 171 -10.55 -1.38 -2.38
#